data_e1cf78be4ba4f673a7c5bde2587a2a38
#
_entry.id   e1cf78be4ba4f673a7c5bde2587a2a38
#
_cell.length_a   1.000
_cell.length_b   1.000
_cell.length_c   1.000
_cell.angle_alpha   90.00
_cell.angle_beta   90.00
_cell.angle_gamma   90.00
#
_symmetry.space_group_name_H-M   'P 1'
#
loop_
_entity.id
_entity.type
_entity.pdbx_description
1 polymer ?
#
loop_
_entity_poly.entity_id
_entity_poly.type
_entity_poly.pdbx_seq_one_letter_code
_entity_poly.pdbx_strand_id
1 'polypeptide(L)'
;MTRRSLSTGTPWEPLVGYSRAVRVGPHVHVSGTTATDADGQVVGRGDAYAQARRTIDNVLHALAALGAGPEHVVRTRMYVTDITRWREIARAHGETFGDVRPATAMVEVKRLIDPEMLVEIEADAYVPDDATTAAPPDPALTMP
;
A
#
# COMPACT_ATOMS: atom_id res chain seq x y z
N MET A 1 -1.17 -23.18 -2.22
CA MET A 1 -1.80 -21.87 -2.47
C MET A 1 -1.21 -21.25 -3.73
N THR A 2 -2.04 -20.67 -4.57
CA THR A 2 -1.60 -20.03 -5.80
C THR A 2 -0.89 -18.72 -5.50
N ARG A 3 0.20 -18.47 -6.19
CA ARG A 3 0.91 -17.19 -6.14
C ARG A 3 0.55 -16.36 -7.36
N ARG A 4 0.12 -15.12 -7.16
CA ARG A 4 -0.13 -14.15 -8.23
C ARG A 4 0.74 -12.92 -8.00
N SER A 5 1.32 -12.41 -9.08
CA SER A 5 2.18 -11.23 -9.03
C SER A 5 1.61 -10.16 -9.95
N LEU A 6 1.75 -8.90 -9.53
CA LEU A 6 1.38 -7.74 -10.33
C LEU A 6 2.64 -7.01 -10.76
N SER A 7 2.75 -6.72 -12.06
CA SER A 7 3.77 -5.84 -12.60
C SER A 7 3.09 -4.59 -13.18
N THR A 8 3.67 -3.43 -12.94
CA THR A 8 3.19 -2.16 -13.51
C THR A 8 4.16 -1.62 -14.57
N GLY A 9 5.15 -2.43 -14.95
CA GLY A 9 6.07 -2.09 -16.04
C GLY A 9 7.13 -1.07 -15.68
N THR A 10 7.44 -0.89 -14.39
CA THR A 10 8.54 0.01 -14.00
C THR A 10 9.87 -0.61 -14.42
N PRO A 11 10.88 0.22 -14.77
CA PRO A 11 12.19 -0.31 -15.16
C PRO A 11 12.91 -0.98 -14.00
N TRP A 12 12.58 -0.63 -12.76
CA TRP A 12 13.22 -1.19 -11.58
C TRP A 12 12.81 -2.64 -11.29
N GLU A 13 11.58 -3.03 -11.66
CA GLU A 13 11.07 -4.36 -11.34
C GLU A 13 11.97 -5.47 -11.89
N PRO A 14 12.30 -5.51 -13.19
CA PRO A 14 13.19 -6.56 -13.69
C PRO A 14 14.64 -6.40 -13.25
N LEU A 15 15.12 -5.18 -13.06
CA LEU A 15 16.50 -4.94 -12.65
C LEU A 15 16.78 -5.38 -11.22
N VAL A 16 15.85 -5.12 -10.32
CA VAL A 16 15.96 -5.49 -8.91
C VAL A 16 15.44 -6.90 -8.65
N GLY A 17 14.50 -7.36 -9.45
CA GLY A 17 13.91 -8.68 -9.30
C GLY A 17 12.72 -8.68 -8.33
N TYR A 18 11.80 -7.73 -8.49
CA TYR A 18 10.61 -7.67 -7.64
C TYR A 18 9.35 -7.43 -8.48
N SER A 19 8.20 -7.67 -7.84
CA SER A 19 6.89 -7.37 -8.39
C SER A 19 6.29 -6.17 -7.67
N ARG A 20 5.35 -5.46 -8.30
CA ARG A 20 4.64 -4.35 -7.66
C ARG A 20 3.85 -4.81 -6.45
N ALA A 21 3.25 -5.98 -6.55
CA ALA A 21 2.53 -6.61 -5.45
C ALA A 21 2.48 -8.12 -5.69
N VAL A 22 2.30 -8.86 -4.61
CA VAL A 22 2.23 -10.33 -4.64
C VAL A 22 1.06 -10.77 -3.76
N ARG A 23 0.28 -11.73 -4.25
CA ARG A 23 -0.73 -12.41 -3.43
C ARG A 23 -0.43 -13.89 -3.33
N VAL A 24 -0.45 -14.43 -2.10
CA VAL A 24 -0.33 -15.85 -1.82
C VAL A 24 -1.45 -16.22 -0.84
N GLY A 25 -2.44 -16.99 -1.32
CA GLY A 25 -3.62 -17.28 -0.51
C GLY A 25 -4.31 -16.00 -0.05
N PRO A 26 -4.55 -15.81 1.26
CA PRO A 26 -5.18 -14.59 1.77
C PRO A 26 -4.20 -13.41 1.91
N HIS A 27 -2.90 -13.62 1.76
CA HIS A 27 -1.88 -12.62 2.01
C HIS A 27 -1.56 -11.80 0.76
N VAL A 28 -1.63 -10.49 0.88
CA VAL A 28 -1.26 -9.56 -0.20
C VAL A 28 -0.18 -8.62 0.32
N HIS A 29 0.89 -8.49 -0.44
CA HIS A 29 2.01 -7.63 -0.09
C HIS A 29 2.25 -6.64 -1.23
N VAL A 30 2.22 -5.35 -0.90
CA VAL A 30 2.51 -4.28 -1.87
C VAL A 30 3.90 -3.75 -1.59
N SER A 31 4.73 -3.77 -2.62
CA SER A 31 6.10 -3.25 -2.57
C SER A 31 6.12 -1.76 -2.26
N GLY A 32 7.26 -1.26 -1.84
CA GLY A 32 7.47 0.17 -1.65
C GLY A 32 6.95 0.95 -2.86
N THR A 33 6.05 1.86 -2.61
CA THR A 33 5.29 2.60 -3.64
C THR A 33 5.47 4.08 -3.42
N THR A 34 5.62 4.83 -4.50
CA THR A 34 5.86 6.26 -4.48
C THR A 34 4.82 7.01 -5.31
N ALA A 35 4.88 8.34 -5.28
CA ALA A 35 3.93 9.20 -5.97
C ALA A 35 4.30 9.35 -7.45
N THR A 36 4.05 8.30 -8.23
CA THR A 36 4.33 8.30 -9.66
C THR A 36 3.05 8.19 -10.48
N ASP A 37 3.07 8.76 -11.68
CA ASP A 37 1.99 8.59 -12.65
C ASP A 37 2.22 7.36 -13.53
N ALA A 38 1.35 7.17 -14.54
CA ALA A 38 1.42 6.02 -15.43
C ALA A 38 2.71 5.98 -16.25
N ASP A 39 3.38 7.13 -16.45
CA ASP A 39 4.64 7.23 -17.17
C ASP A 39 5.86 7.12 -16.25
N GLY A 40 5.64 6.88 -14.96
CA GLY A 40 6.72 6.78 -13.97
C GLY A 40 7.27 8.12 -13.51
N GLN A 41 6.60 9.23 -13.84
CA GLN A 41 7.03 10.57 -13.42
C GLN A 41 6.52 10.88 -12.02
N VAL A 42 7.37 11.50 -11.20
CA VAL A 42 6.98 11.94 -9.85
C VAL A 42 5.97 13.06 -9.96
N VAL A 43 4.87 12.93 -9.22
CA VAL A 43 3.81 13.96 -9.13
C VAL A 43 3.77 14.55 -7.73
N GLY A 44 3.27 15.79 -7.61
CA GLY A 44 3.18 16.46 -6.31
C GLY A 44 4.54 16.92 -5.78
N ARG A 45 5.43 17.37 -6.66
CA ARG A 45 6.77 17.84 -6.26
C ARG A 45 6.69 18.90 -5.18
N GLY A 46 7.44 18.70 -4.10
CA GLY A 46 7.49 19.61 -2.98
C GLY A 46 6.25 19.58 -2.07
N ASP A 47 5.23 18.82 -2.41
CA ASP A 47 3.96 18.75 -1.67
C ASP A 47 3.82 17.37 -1.03
N ALA A 48 4.11 17.29 0.26
CA ALA A 48 4.10 16.01 0.98
C ALA A 48 2.70 15.39 1.04
N TYR A 49 1.66 16.20 1.23
CA TYR A 49 0.28 15.69 1.24
C TYR A 49 -0.11 15.13 -0.12
N ALA A 50 0.13 15.88 -1.19
CA ALA A 50 -0.20 15.43 -2.54
C ALA A 50 0.56 14.15 -2.91
N GLN A 51 1.83 14.06 -2.54
CA GLN A 51 2.61 12.84 -2.77
C GLN A 51 2.06 11.66 -1.96
N ALA A 52 1.74 11.88 -0.69
CA ALA A 52 1.17 10.80 0.13
C ALA A 52 -0.16 10.32 -0.43
N ARG A 53 -1.02 11.22 -0.86
CA ARG A 53 -2.30 10.88 -1.51
C ARG A 53 -2.07 10.03 -2.75
N ARG A 54 -1.20 10.46 -3.65
CA ARG A 54 -0.91 9.71 -4.88
C ARG A 54 -0.29 8.36 -4.58
N THR A 55 0.63 8.31 -3.63
CA THR A 55 1.27 7.07 -3.21
C THR A 55 0.22 6.07 -2.69
N ILE A 56 -0.70 6.53 -1.84
CA ILE A 56 -1.78 5.69 -1.31
C ILE A 56 -2.70 5.22 -2.44
N ASP A 57 -3.05 6.10 -3.37
CA ASP A 57 -3.87 5.69 -4.52
C ASP A 57 -3.17 4.60 -5.34
N ASN A 58 -1.87 4.71 -5.53
CA ASN A 58 -1.10 3.67 -6.22
C ASN A 58 -1.09 2.35 -5.45
N VAL A 59 -0.98 2.41 -4.11
CA VAL A 59 -1.08 1.22 -3.24
C VAL A 59 -2.47 0.58 -3.38
N LEU A 60 -3.53 1.39 -3.35
CA LEU A 60 -4.91 0.90 -3.47
C LEU A 60 -5.16 0.24 -4.84
N HIS A 61 -4.60 0.80 -5.91
CA HIS A 61 -4.67 0.20 -7.24
C HIS A 61 -4.00 -1.18 -7.27
N ALA A 62 -2.83 -1.31 -6.66
CA ALA A 62 -2.12 -2.58 -6.59
C ALA A 62 -2.92 -3.62 -5.79
N LEU A 63 -3.47 -3.21 -4.65
CA LEU A 63 -4.33 -4.07 -3.84
C LEU A 63 -5.55 -4.54 -4.63
N ALA A 64 -6.25 -3.62 -5.29
CA ALA A 64 -7.45 -3.93 -6.06
C ALA A 64 -7.17 -4.92 -7.19
N ALA A 65 -6.04 -4.80 -7.86
CA ALA A 65 -5.63 -5.72 -8.91
C ALA A 65 -5.46 -7.16 -8.41
N LEU A 66 -5.21 -7.33 -7.11
CA LEU A 66 -5.08 -8.64 -6.47
C LEU A 66 -6.26 -8.99 -5.57
N GLY A 67 -7.38 -8.29 -5.72
CA GLY A 67 -8.62 -8.61 -5.02
C GLY A 67 -8.71 -8.12 -3.58
N ALA A 68 -7.92 -7.12 -3.22
CA ALA A 68 -7.92 -6.54 -1.88
C ALA A 68 -8.37 -5.07 -1.92
N GLY A 69 -8.87 -4.59 -0.79
CA GLY A 69 -9.22 -3.20 -0.60
C GLY A 69 -8.60 -2.64 0.68
N PRO A 70 -8.82 -1.35 0.95
CA PRO A 70 -8.24 -0.72 2.16
C PRO A 70 -8.69 -1.41 3.45
N GLU A 71 -9.88 -1.97 3.48
CA GLU A 71 -10.42 -2.70 4.65
C GLU A 71 -9.62 -3.96 4.99
N HIS A 72 -8.85 -4.47 4.05
CA HIS A 72 -8.04 -5.68 4.25
C HIS A 72 -6.62 -5.36 4.74
N VAL A 73 -6.23 -4.10 4.75
CA VAL A 73 -4.87 -3.69 5.12
C VAL A 73 -4.65 -3.88 6.62
N VAL A 74 -3.61 -4.61 6.97
CA VAL A 74 -3.24 -4.90 8.37
C VAL A 74 -1.99 -4.14 8.80
N ARG A 75 -1.17 -3.70 7.85
CA ARG A 75 0.05 -2.95 8.13
C ARG A 75 0.39 -2.01 6.99
N THR A 76 0.84 -0.82 7.37
CA THR A 76 1.54 0.09 6.45
C THR A 76 2.88 0.49 7.05
N ARG A 77 3.87 0.73 6.18
CA ARG A 77 5.16 1.30 6.58
C ARG A 77 5.43 2.49 5.67
N MET A 78 5.72 3.62 6.29
CA MET A 78 5.94 4.87 5.57
C MET A 78 7.37 5.35 5.80
N TYR A 79 8.07 5.57 4.70
CA TYR A 79 9.45 6.08 4.69
C TYR A 79 9.38 7.50 4.14
N VAL A 80 9.87 8.48 4.93
CA VAL A 80 9.77 9.89 4.56
C VAL A 80 11.15 10.53 4.58
N THR A 81 11.38 11.49 3.71
CA THR A 81 12.67 12.18 3.64
C THR A 81 12.75 13.38 4.58
N ASP A 82 11.60 13.85 5.08
CA ASP A 82 11.52 14.96 6.04
C ASP A 82 10.42 14.67 7.06
N ILE A 83 10.81 14.16 8.24
CA ILE A 83 9.85 13.76 9.27
C ILE A 83 9.14 14.97 9.89
N THR A 84 9.67 16.18 9.72
CA THR A 84 9.00 17.38 10.23
C THR A 84 7.67 17.63 9.50
N ARG A 85 7.49 17.04 8.34
CA ARG A 85 6.25 17.14 7.53
C ARG A 85 5.29 15.96 7.77
N TRP A 86 5.46 15.24 8.87
CA TRP A 86 4.68 14.02 9.13
C TRP A 86 3.17 14.27 9.19
N ARG A 87 2.73 15.47 9.63
CA ARG A 87 1.29 15.75 9.73
C ARG A 87 0.60 15.76 8.36
N GLU A 88 1.27 16.24 7.33
CA GLU A 88 0.73 16.27 5.96
C GLU A 88 0.55 14.84 5.44
N ILE A 89 1.53 13.99 5.69
CA ILE A 89 1.50 12.59 5.29
C ILE A 89 0.47 11.82 6.10
N ALA A 90 0.45 12.04 7.42
CA ALA A 90 -0.53 11.43 8.32
C ALA A 90 -1.97 11.77 7.94
N ARG A 91 -2.22 13.01 7.50
CA ARG A 91 -3.55 13.41 7.06
C ARG A 91 -4.01 12.56 5.87
N ALA A 92 -3.17 12.39 4.86
CA ALA A 92 -3.48 11.56 3.71
C ALA A 92 -3.73 10.10 4.11
N HIS A 93 -2.89 9.55 4.97
CA HIS A 93 -3.03 8.18 5.47
C HIS A 93 -4.33 8.03 6.27
N GLY A 94 -4.63 8.97 7.15
CA GLY A 94 -5.84 8.95 7.96
C GLY A 94 -7.13 9.05 7.15
N GLU A 95 -7.13 9.81 6.05
CA GLU A 95 -8.29 9.92 5.16
C GLU A 95 -8.67 8.57 4.54
N THR A 96 -7.70 7.70 4.31
CA THR A 96 -7.93 6.37 3.73
C THR A 96 -8.11 5.30 4.80
N PHE A 97 -7.29 5.32 5.84
CA PHE A 97 -7.18 4.22 6.81
C PHE A 97 -7.73 4.58 8.20
N GLY A 98 -8.34 5.75 8.38
CA GLY A 98 -8.79 6.21 9.68
C GLY A 98 -9.79 5.29 10.37
N ASP A 99 -10.61 4.57 9.61
CA ASP A 99 -11.58 3.61 10.14
C ASP A 99 -10.97 2.20 10.29
N VAL A 100 -10.07 1.84 9.40
CA VAL A 100 -9.42 0.51 9.38
C VAL A 100 -8.36 0.41 10.48
N ARG A 101 -7.54 1.44 10.62
CA ARG A 101 -6.46 1.56 11.62
C ARG A 101 -5.48 0.40 11.59
N PRO A 102 -4.77 0.20 10.49
CA PRO A 102 -3.72 -0.83 10.42
C PRO A 102 -2.58 -0.52 11.39
N ALA A 103 -1.84 -1.55 11.75
CA ALA A 103 -0.56 -1.34 12.41
C ALA A 103 0.33 -0.52 11.47
N THR A 104 1.02 0.50 11.99
CA THR A 104 1.74 1.42 11.12
C THR A 104 3.02 1.95 11.76
N ALA A 105 3.98 2.34 10.92
CA ALA A 105 5.17 3.06 11.33
C ALA A 105 5.50 4.11 10.27
N MET A 106 6.07 5.22 10.72
CA MET A 106 6.62 6.25 9.85
C MET A 106 8.03 6.55 10.32
N VAL A 107 9.00 6.43 9.43
CA VAL A 107 10.41 6.66 9.75
C VAL A 107 11.04 7.58 8.73
N GLU A 108 11.95 8.44 9.19
CA GLU A 108 12.72 9.26 8.29
C GLU A 108 13.86 8.43 7.71
N VAL A 109 14.07 8.57 6.42
CA VAL A 109 15.18 7.96 5.69
C VAL A 109 15.99 9.07 5.03
N LYS A 110 17.27 8.79 4.78
CA LYS A 110 18.16 9.77 4.19
C LYS A 110 17.70 10.22 2.80
N ARG A 111 17.23 9.28 1.97
CA ARG A 111 16.73 9.57 0.63
C ARG A 111 15.98 8.38 0.06
N LEU A 112 15.20 8.63 -0.96
CA LEU A 112 14.55 7.62 -1.79
C LEU A 112 15.26 7.56 -3.14
N ILE A 113 14.78 6.69 -4.04
CA ILE A 113 15.47 6.44 -5.31
C ILE A 113 15.52 7.66 -6.23
N ASP A 114 14.55 8.57 -6.10
CA ASP A 114 14.51 9.83 -6.83
C ASP A 114 14.47 10.97 -5.80
N PRO A 115 15.31 12.02 -5.95
CA PRO A 115 15.35 13.12 -4.99
C PRO A 115 14.05 13.91 -4.87
N GLU A 116 13.16 13.83 -5.85
CA GLU A 116 11.85 14.46 -5.80
C GLU A 116 10.82 13.68 -4.98
N MET A 117 11.12 12.44 -4.63
CA MET A 117 10.24 11.61 -3.82
C MET A 117 10.35 11.99 -2.35
N LEU A 118 9.22 12.32 -1.73
CA LEU A 118 9.15 12.69 -0.30
C LEU A 118 8.65 11.55 0.58
N VAL A 119 7.98 10.56 0.00
CA VAL A 119 7.39 9.46 0.76
C VAL A 119 7.34 8.19 -0.08
N GLU A 120 7.54 7.06 0.60
CA GLU A 120 7.36 5.72 0.05
C GLU A 120 6.55 4.92 1.06
N ILE A 121 5.58 4.15 0.58
CA ILE A 121 4.67 3.38 1.45
C ILE A 121 4.60 1.93 0.99
N GLU A 122 4.74 1.01 1.95
CA GLU A 122 4.46 -0.41 1.79
C GLU A 122 3.14 -0.74 2.48
N ALA A 123 2.47 -1.79 2.02
CA ALA A 123 1.26 -2.28 2.68
C ALA A 123 1.21 -3.80 2.65
N ASP A 124 0.72 -4.36 3.75
CA ASP A 124 0.39 -5.77 3.86
C ASP A 124 -1.11 -5.89 4.12
N ALA A 125 -1.77 -6.81 3.42
CA ALA A 125 -3.20 -7.03 3.57
C ALA A 125 -3.50 -8.51 3.77
N TYR A 126 -4.60 -8.77 4.44
CA TYR A 126 -5.14 -10.10 4.64
C TYR A 126 -6.57 -10.11 4.11
N VAL A 127 -6.81 -10.90 3.07
CA VAL A 127 -8.14 -11.06 2.47
C VAL A 127 -8.66 -12.42 2.91
N PRO A 128 -9.72 -12.47 3.72
CA PRO A 128 -10.33 -13.74 4.10
C PRO A 128 -10.74 -14.54 2.86
N ASP A 129 -10.93 -15.84 3.03
CA ASP A 129 -11.39 -16.70 1.95
C ASP A 129 -12.56 -16.04 1.22
N ASP A 130 -12.53 -16.17 -0.12
CA ASP A 130 -13.55 -15.62 -0.99
C ASP A 130 -14.95 -15.94 -0.42
N ALA A 131 -15.75 -14.89 -0.21
CA ALA A 131 -17.11 -15.02 0.31
C ALA A 131 -18.00 -15.94 -0.52
N THR A 132 -17.66 -16.19 -1.80
CA THR A 132 -18.37 -17.12 -2.67
C THR A 132 -18.02 -18.58 -2.39
N THR A 133 -16.90 -18.83 -1.72
CA THR A 133 -16.41 -20.17 -1.38
C THR A 133 -16.39 -20.41 0.13
N ALA A 134 -16.57 -19.36 0.93
CA ALA A 134 -16.60 -19.48 2.38
C ALA A 134 -17.85 -20.23 2.82
N ALA A 135 -17.68 -21.17 3.76
CA ALA A 135 -18.82 -21.76 4.44
C ALA A 135 -19.59 -20.66 5.15
N PRO A 136 -20.93 -20.76 5.22
CA PRO A 136 -21.71 -19.78 5.99
C PRO A 136 -21.21 -19.77 7.45
N PRO A 137 -21.21 -18.61 8.10
CA PRO A 137 -20.73 -18.52 9.47
C PRO A 137 -21.53 -19.48 10.37
N ASP A 138 -20.83 -20.19 11.24
CA ASP A 138 -21.46 -21.05 12.22
C ASP A 138 -22.37 -20.18 13.11
N PRO A 139 -23.66 -20.50 13.18
CA PRO A 139 -24.58 -19.74 14.04
C PRO A 139 -24.13 -19.67 15.51
N ALA A 140 -23.38 -20.68 15.95
CA ALA A 140 -22.86 -20.71 17.32
C ALA A 140 -21.77 -19.65 17.55
N LEU A 141 -21.09 -19.19 16.49
CA LEU A 141 -20.04 -18.17 16.58
C LEU A 141 -20.58 -16.75 16.46
N THR A 142 -21.86 -16.60 16.14
CA THR A 142 -22.50 -15.28 16.02
C THR A 142 -23.25 -14.89 17.30
N MET A 143 -23.12 -15.67 18.35
CA MET A 143 -23.72 -15.34 19.65
C MET A 143 -23.00 -14.15 20.28
N PRO A 144 -23.73 -13.15 20.83
CA PRO A 144 -23.14 -12.02 21.51
C PRO A 144 -22.41 -12.41 22.79
#